data_e2cd490333768a0b0ca1c46cede8ad15
#
_entry.id   e2cd490333768a0b0ca1c46cede8ad15
#
_cell.length_a   1.000
_cell.length_b   1.000
_cell.length_c   1.000
_cell.angle_alpha   90.00
_cell.angle_beta   90.00
_cell.angle_gamma   90.00
#
_symmetry.space_group_name_H-M   'P 1'
#
loop_
_entity.id
_entity.type
_entity.pdbx_description
1 polymer ?
#
loop_
_entity_poly.entity_id
_entity_poly.type
_entity_poly.pdbx_seq_one_letter_code
_entity_poly.pdbx_strand_id
1 'polypeptide(L)'
;MVYDDQYINSFDDPYYQYLDEQEQKKKLDIKNLDKKYTEVFVQEMGMTDAGYPLHVVLISADGKFDAVKWHKQNKVVILINNGIHPGEPDGIDASMLLARDIATKKISLP
;
A
#
# COMPACT_ATOMS: atom_id res chain seq x y z
N MET A 1 -5.49 3.36 -0.91
CA MET A 1 -5.12 2.40 0.18
C MET A 1 -4.68 3.20 1.39
N VAL A 2 -5.21 2.88 2.55
CA VAL A 2 -4.88 3.53 3.84
C VAL A 2 -4.34 2.47 4.78
N TYR A 3 -3.22 2.74 5.46
CA TYR A 3 -2.61 1.81 6.42
C TYR A 3 -1.86 2.55 7.54
N ASP A 4 -1.59 1.84 8.62
CA ASP A 4 -0.83 2.27 9.79
C ASP A 4 0.56 1.63 9.77
N ASP A 5 1.61 2.35 10.12
CA ASP A 5 3.00 1.87 10.11
C ASP A 5 3.23 0.64 11.02
N GLN A 6 2.40 0.44 12.05
CA GLN A 6 2.48 -0.76 12.88
C GLN A 6 2.25 -2.04 12.07
N TYR A 7 1.44 -2.00 11.01
CA TYR A 7 1.17 -3.16 10.15
C TYR A 7 2.31 -3.41 9.16
N ILE A 8 3.07 -2.40 8.76
CA ILE A 8 4.23 -2.56 7.88
C ILE A 8 5.38 -3.24 8.60
N ASN A 9 5.53 -2.95 9.90
CA ASN A 9 6.59 -3.51 10.75
C ASN A 9 6.14 -4.76 11.51
N SER A 10 4.87 -5.17 11.40
CA SER A 10 4.29 -6.34 12.11
C SER A 10 4.65 -7.69 11.48
N PHE A 11 5.76 -7.76 10.75
CA PHE A 11 6.32 -9.04 10.29
C PHE A 11 6.87 -9.90 11.45
N ASP A 12 6.84 -9.39 12.66
CA ASP A 12 6.98 -10.16 13.89
C ASP A 12 5.68 -10.90 14.30
N ASP A 13 4.57 -10.65 13.56
CA ASP A 13 3.33 -11.42 13.72
C ASP A 13 3.60 -12.91 13.49
N PRO A 14 3.11 -13.82 14.36
CA PRO A 14 3.28 -15.27 14.22
C PRO A 14 2.89 -15.83 12.86
N TYR A 15 1.96 -15.20 12.14
CA TYR A 15 1.58 -15.58 10.79
C TYR A 15 2.76 -15.54 9.81
N TYR A 16 3.65 -14.55 9.93
CA TYR A 16 4.82 -14.40 9.07
C TYR A 16 5.99 -15.29 9.48
N GLN A 17 5.96 -15.91 10.64
CA GLN A 17 6.97 -16.88 11.06
C GLN A 17 6.95 -18.17 10.21
N TYR A 18 5.85 -18.42 9.49
CA TYR A 18 5.73 -19.54 8.55
C TYR A 18 6.33 -19.24 7.19
N LEU A 19 6.65 -17.98 6.89
CA LEU A 19 7.33 -17.64 5.66
C LEU A 19 8.81 -17.98 5.80
N ASP A 20 9.34 -18.62 4.76
CA ASP A 20 10.77 -18.89 4.62
C ASP A 20 11.57 -17.57 4.76
N GLU A 21 12.76 -17.61 5.37
CA GLU A 21 13.61 -16.43 5.58
C GLU A 21 13.91 -15.66 4.31
N GLN A 22 13.94 -16.32 3.14
CA GLN A 22 14.14 -15.66 1.86
C GLN A 22 12.91 -14.89 1.40
N GLU A 23 11.72 -15.37 1.70
CA GLU A 23 10.46 -14.65 1.44
C GLU A 23 10.32 -13.45 2.37
N GLN A 24 10.74 -13.60 3.62
CA GLN A 24 10.81 -12.48 4.57
C GLN A 24 11.81 -11.40 4.12
N LYS A 25 12.94 -11.80 3.52
CA LYS A 25 13.90 -10.85 2.93
C LYS A 25 13.38 -10.17 1.66
N LYS A 26 12.43 -10.78 0.98
CA LYS A 26 11.70 -10.16 -0.15
C LYS A 26 10.49 -9.35 0.31
N LYS A 27 10.47 -9.01 1.57
CA LYS A 27 9.44 -8.25 2.23
C LYS A 27 8.94 -7.10 1.38
N LEU A 28 7.67 -7.12 1.11
CA LEU A 28 7.02 -6.04 0.41
C LEU A 28 6.99 -4.81 1.32
N ASP A 29 7.80 -3.84 0.99
CA ASP A 29 7.82 -2.55 1.66
C ASP A 29 7.22 -1.50 0.72
N ILE A 30 6.07 -0.98 1.11
CA ILE A 30 5.35 0.01 0.31
C ILE A 30 6.15 1.31 0.11
N LYS A 31 6.98 1.69 1.09
CA LYS A 31 7.87 2.85 0.97
C LYS A 31 9.01 2.61 -0.04
N ASN A 32 9.42 1.36 -0.20
CA ASN A 32 10.36 1.00 -1.26
C ASN A 32 9.71 0.98 -2.64
N LEU A 33 8.44 0.63 -2.74
CA LEU A 33 7.68 0.76 -3.99
C LEU A 33 7.57 2.22 -4.40
N ASP A 34 7.23 3.13 -3.48
CA ASP A 34 7.19 4.58 -3.72
C ASP A 34 8.52 5.10 -4.27
N LYS A 35 9.64 4.73 -3.66
CA LYS A 35 10.97 5.16 -4.11
C LYS A 35 11.38 4.62 -5.48
N LYS A 36 10.87 3.45 -5.84
CA LYS A 36 11.30 2.73 -7.05
C LYS A 36 10.39 2.96 -8.25
N TYR A 37 9.10 3.17 -8.03
CA TYR A 37 8.09 3.22 -9.08
C TYR A 37 7.30 4.52 -9.04
N THR A 38 7.25 5.23 -10.14
CA THR A 38 6.52 6.49 -10.26
C THR A 38 5.01 6.32 -10.16
N GLU A 39 4.50 5.11 -10.39
CA GLU A 39 3.10 4.73 -10.31
C GLU A 39 2.57 4.65 -8.87
N VAL A 40 3.45 4.64 -7.88
CA VAL A 40 3.11 4.55 -6.45
C VAL A 40 3.61 5.79 -5.73
N PHE A 41 2.78 6.37 -4.88
CA PHE A 41 3.14 7.50 -4.02
C PHE A 41 2.57 7.29 -2.61
N VAL A 42 3.43 7.38 -1.61
CA VAL A 42 3.04 7.24 -0.20
C VAL A 42 3.04 8.62 0.46
N GLN A 43 1.89 9.00 0.98
CA GLN A 43 1.71 10.29 1.66
C GLN A 43 1.32 10.09 3.12
N GLU A 44 2.07 10.72 4.03
CA GLU A 44 1.69 10.80 5.43
C GLU A 44 0.53 11.78 5.61
N MET A 45 -0.50 11.35 6.35
CA MET A 45 -1.73 12.11 6.56
C MET A 45 -1.89 12.60 8.01
N GLY A 46 -0.96 12.28 8.87
CA GLY A 46 -0.99 12.63 10.29
C GLY A 46 -0.68 11.45 11.18
N MET A 47 -0.94 11.58 12.47
CA MET A 47 -0.65 10.56 13.48
C MET A 47 -1.93 9.85 13.90
N THR A 48 -1.82 8.55 14.14
CA THR A 48 -2.88 7.76 14.80
C THR A 48 -2.87 8.00 16.31
N ASP A 49 -3.94 7.60 16.99
CA ASP A 49 -4.03 7.66 18.45
C ASP A 49 -2.95 6.79 19.15
N ALA A 50 -2.46 5.78 18.45
CA ALA A 50 -1.37 4.91 18.93
C ALA A 50 0.03 5.52 18.73
N GLY A 51 0.14 6.73 18.16
CA GLY A 51 1.42 7.42 17.95
C GLY A 51 2.18 6.97 16.70
N TYR A 52 1.53 6.27 15.77
CA TYR A 52 2.10 5.88 14.48
C TYR A 52 1.61 6.80 13.36
N PRO A 53 2.43 7.07 12.33
CA PRO A 53 1.97 7.84 11.20
C PRO A 53 0.94 7.06 10.36
N LEU A 54 -0.13 7.75 10.01
CA LEU A 54 -1.15 7.25 9.09
C LEU A 54 -0.77 7.61 7.66
N HIS A 55 -0.77 6.63 6.78
CA HIS A 55 -0.40 6.82 5.39
C HIS A 55 -1.55 6.56 4.42
N VAL A 56 -1.55 7.31 3.34
CA VAL A 56 -2.33 7.01 2.13
C VAL A 56 -1.36 6.59 1.04
N VAL A 57 -1.65 5.48 0.39
CA VAL A 57 -0.93 5.02 -0.80
C VAL A 57 -1.77 5.35 -2.01
N LEU A 58 -1.23 6.18 -2.87
CA LEU A 58 -1.83 6.53 -4.14
C LEU A 58 -1.18 5.71 -5.25
N ILE A 59 -2.00 5.14 -6.12
CA ILE A 59 -1.55 4.34 -7.25
C ILE A 59 -2.18 4.88 -8.52
N SER A 60 -1.36 5.23 -9.50
CA SER A 60 -1.83 5.75 -10.79
C SER A 60 -0.95 5.23 -11.93
N ALA A 61 -1.57 4.68 -12.98
CA ALA A 61 -0.84 4.10 -14.11
C ALA A 61 0.07 5.09 -14.84
N ASP A 62 -0.26 6.38 -14.79
CA ASP A 62 0.53 7.45 -15.42
C ASP A 62 1.49 8.17 -14.46
N GLY A 63 1.59 7.71 -13.20
CA GLY A 63 2.44 8.31 -12.18
C GLY A 63 2.07 9.75 -11.82
N LYS A 64 0.84 10.17 -12.06
CA LYS A 64 0.36 11.52 -11.76
C LYS A 64 -0.72 11.48 -10.70
N PHE A 65 -0.52 12.26 -9.64
CA PHE A 65 -1.36 12.25 -8.45
C PHE A 65 -2.06 13.61 -8.28
N ASP A 66 -2.97 13.92 -9.22
CA ASP A 66 -3.71 15.19 -9.28
C ASP A 66 -5.22 14.89 -9.44
N ALA A 67 -5.95 14.98 -8.34
CA ALA A 67 -7.37 14.65 -8.30
C ALA A 67 -8.21 15.52 -9.24
N VAL A 68 -7.83 16.78 -9.45
CA VAL A 68 -8.54 17.69 -10.37
C VAL A 68 -8.38 17.23 -11.82
N LYS A 69 -7.18 16.77 -12.17
CA LYS A 69 -6.93 16.22 -13.51
C LYS A 69 -7.63 14.90 -13.71
N TRP A 70 -7.60 14.01 -12.70
CA TRP A 70 -8.32 12.73 -12.77
C TRP A 70 -9.80 12.95 -13.04
N HIS A 71 -10.43 13.88 -12.31
CA HIS A 71 -11.83 14.22 -12.52
C HIS A 71 -12.09 14.74 -13.95
N LYS A 72 -11.25 15.67 -14.45
CA LYS A 72 -11.37 16.20 -15.81
C LYS A 72 -11.17 15.13 -16.90
N GLN A 73 -10.41 14.09 -16.61
CA GLN A 73 -10.15 12.97 -17.51
C GLN A 73 -11.17 11.84 -17.36
N ASN A 74 -12.21 12.02 -16.52
CA ASN A 74 -13.20 10.99 -16.19
C ASN A 74 -12.57 9.68 -15.67
N LYS A 75 -11.45 9.79 -14.96
CA LYS A 75 -10.83 8.62 -14.30
C LYS A 75 -11.67 8.18 -13.13
N VAL A 76 -11.81 6.88 -12.97
CA VAL A 76 -12.41 6.28 -11.77
C VAL A 76 -11.38 6.30 -10.64
N VAL A 77 -11.81 6.75 -9.47
CA VAL A 77 -11.00 6.70 -8.24
C VAL A 77 -11.61 5.62 -7.33
N ILE A 78 -10.79 4.66 -6.93
CA ILE A 78 -11.20 3.57 -6.05
C ILE A 78 -10.49 3.74 -4.71
N LEU A 79 -11.27 3.81 -3.62
CA LEU A 79 -10.73 3.75 -2.27
C LEU A 79 -10.75 2.29 -1.80
N ILE A 80 -9.58 1.80 -1.40
CA ILE A 80 -9.42 0.50 -0.72
C ILE A 80 -9.03 0.79 0.72
N ASN A 81 -9.89 0.41 1.66
CA ASN A 81 -9.66 0.60 3.08
C ASN A 81 -9.72 -0.75 3.79
N ASN A 82 -8.57 -1.23 4.23
CA ASN A 82 -8.41 -2.53 4.86
C ASN A 82 -7.84 -2.39 6.28
N GLY A 83 -8.01 -3.43 7.10
CA GLY A 83 -7.48 -3.45 8.46
C GLY A 83 -8.17 -2.46 9.38
N ILE A 84 -9.46 -2.21 9.17
CA ILE A 84 -10.27 -1.30 10.01
C ILE A 84 -10.51 -1.87 11.41
N HIS A 85 -10.33 -3.18 11.59
CA HIS A 85 -10.37 -3.83 12.89
C HIS A 85 -9.05 -4.56 13.19
N PRO A 86 -8.62 -4.62 14.45
CA PRO A 86 -7.46 -5.41 14.85
C PRO A 86 -7.64 -6.89 14.49
N GLY A 87 -6.56 -7.55 14.03
CA GLY A 87 -6.58 -8.96 13.69
C GLY A 87 -7.12 -9.32 12.30
N GLU A 88 -7.28 -8.34 11.42
CA GLU A 88 -7.72 -8.52 10.02
C GLU A 88 -6.58 -8.19 9.03
N PRO A 89 -5.47 -8.95 8.99
CA PRO A 89 -4.33 -8.60 8.15
C PRO A 89 -4.52 -8.91 6.66
N ASP A 90 -5.45 -9.82 6.31
CA ASP A 90 -5.57 -10.38 4.96
C ASP A 90 -5.74 -9.31 3.89
N GLY A 91 -6.62 -8.34 4.13
CA GLY A 91 -6.86 -7.23 3.21
C GLY A 91 -5.66 -6.29 3.07
N ILE A 92 -4.90 -6.10 4.15
CA ILE A 92 -3.68 -5.29 4.15
C ILE A 92 -2.63 -5.95 3.27
N ASP A 93 -2.37 -7.24 3.47
CA ASP A 93 -1.41 -8.01 2.70
C ASP A 93 -1.81 -8.07 1.21
N ALA A 94 -3.08 -8.34 0.94
CA ALA A 94 -3.62 -8.34 -0.42
C ALA A 94 -3.45 -6.98 -1.12
N SER A 95 -3.66 -5.89 -0.40
CA SER A 95 -3.50 -4.53 -0.93
C SER A 95 -2.04 -4.19 -1.23
N MET A 96 -1.10 -4.63 -0.40
CA MET A 96 0.33 -4.47 -0.65
C MET A 96 0.78 -5.29 -1.87
N LEU A 97 0.29 -6.53 -1.99
CA LEU A 97 0.55 -7.37 -3.17
C LEU A 97 -0.02 -6.74 -4.44
N LEU A 98 -1.23 -6.18 -4.38
CA LEU A 98 -1.85 -5.47 -5.49
C LEU A 98 -1.02 -4.26 -5.92
N ALA A 99 -0.57 -3.45 -4.95
CA ALA A 99 0.30 -2.30 -5.22
C ALA A 99 1.59 -2.70 -5.94
N ARG A 100 2.24 -3.77 -5.47
CA ARG A 100 3.42 -4.35 -6.13
C ARG A 100 3.11 -4.79 -7.56
N ASP A 101 2.04 -5.53 -7.74
CA ASP A 101 1.72 -6.13 -9.03
C ASP A 101 1.32 -5.09 -10.08
N ILE A 102 0.71 -3.98 -9.65
CA ILE A 102 0.49 -2.81 -10.51
C ILE A 102 1.82 -2.12 -10.81
N ALA A 103 2.64 -1.82 -9.79
CA ALA A 103 3.93 -1.14 -9.96
C ALA A 103 4.89 -1.91 -10.86
N THR A 104 4.90 -3.24 -10.77
CA THR A 104 5.71 -4.13 -11.61
C THR A 104 5.07 -4.48 -12.96
N LYS A 105 3.91 -3.91 -13.27
CA LYS A 105 3.15 -4.12 -14.52
C LYS A 105 2.70 -5.57 -14.75
N LYS A 106 2.57 -6.34 -13.68
CA LYS A 106 1.88 -7.64 -13.74
C LYS A 106 0.39 -7.48 -13.95
N ILE A 107 -0.19 -6.41 -13.36
CA ILE A 107 -1.58 -6.02 -13.53
C ILE A 107 -1.57 -4.68 -14.25
N SER A 108 -2.29 -4.60 -15.34
CA SER A 108 -2.49 -3.37 -16.10
C SER A 108 -3.74 -2.65 -15.59
N LEU A 109 -3.61 -1.39 -15.24
CA LEU A 109 -4.77 -0.52 -14.99
C LEU A 109 -5.30 -0.01 -16.32
N PRO A 110 -6.65 0.13 -16.45
CA PRO A 110 -7.25 0.66 -17.66
C PRO A 110 -6.95 2.14 -17.90
#